data_6cc86bceca2490a4468b243c195cd316
#
_entry.id   6cc86bceca2490a4468b243c195cd316
#
_cell.length_a   1.000
_cell.length_b   1.000
_cell.length_c   1.000
_cell.angle_alpha   90.00
_cell.angle_beta   90.00
_cell.angle_gamma   90.00
#
_symmetry.space_group_name_H-M   'P 1'
#
loop_
_entity.id
_entity.type
_entity.pdbx_description
1 polymer ?
#
loop_
_entity_poly.entity_id
_entity_poly.type
_entity_poly.pdbx_seq_one_letter_code
_entity_poly.pdbx_strand_id
1 'polypeptide(L)'
;MRPWSKRELLAYIDRVMPVLDGLDHFELLDVAPNADSKTIQGAFHNMAAGLHPDRHRNVLTPEQHESLIQIYARIAEAYRVLRSPENRKNYLQEEAKRRKIDTPPPRAPQ
;
A
#
# COMPACT_ATOMS: atom_id res chain seq x y z
N MET A 1 17.05 3.51 9.98
CA MET A 1 16.32 3.45 8.73
C MET A 1 16.56 4.72 7.95
N ARG A 2 17.04 4.64 6.76
CA ARG A 2 17.31 5.82 5.98
C ARG A 2 16.12 6.18 5.08
N PRO A 3 15.92 7.47 4.82
CA PRO A 3 14.89 7.87 3.84
C PRO A 3 15.29 7.37 2.46
N TRP A 4 14.32 7.20 1.61
CA TRP A 4 14.59 6.82 0.23
C TRP A 4 15.26 7.97 -0.50
N SER A 5 16.14 7.65 -1.44
CA SER A 5 16.73 8.68 -2.29
C SER A 5 15.66 9.19 -3.25
N LYS A 6 15.97 10.33 -3.88
CA LYS A 6 15.04 10.88 -4.86
C LYS A 6 14.78 9.89 -5.98
N ARG A 7 15.82 9.20 -6.44
CA ARG A 7 15.67 8.22 -7.52
C ARG A 7 14.76 7.08 -7.12
N GLU A 8 14.95 6.55 -5.92
CA GLU A 8 14.11 5.47 -5.42
C GLU A 8 12.65 5.92 -5.31
N LEU A 9 12.47 7.13 -4.79
CA LEU A 9 11.15 7.67 -4.58
C LEU A 9 10.41 7.89 -5.89
N LEU A 10 11.06 8.48 -6.89
CA LEU A 10 10.44 8.73 -8.17
C LEU A 10 10.10 7.44 -8.90
N ALA A 11 10.98 6.45 -8.81
CA ALA A 11 10.69 5.15 -9.41
C ALA A 11 9.47 4.51 -8.77
N TYR A 12 9.35 4.63 -7.45
CA TYR A 12 8.19 4.09 -6.73
C TYR A 12 6.91 4.80 -7.15
N ILE A 13 6.94 6.13 -7.21
CA ILE A 13 5.77 6.92 -7.61
C ILE A 13 5.32 6.53 -9.02
N ASP A 14 6.27 6.43 -9.96
CA ASP A 14 5.96 6.09 -11.33
C ASP A 14 5.36 4.69 -11.46
N ARG A 15 5.78 3.77 -10.59
CA ARG A 15 5.28 2.41 -10.63
C ARG A 15 3.91 2.29 -10.00
N VAL A 16 3.68 3.00 -8.91
CA VAL A 16 2.48 2.81 -8.09
C VAL A 16 1.30 3.67 -8.53
N MET A 17 1.55 4.93 -8.91
CA MET A 17 0.44 5.83 -9.24
C MET A 17 -0.51 5.27 -10.31
N PRO A 18 -0.01 4.69 -11.41
CA PRO A 18 -0.93 4.21 -12.44
C PRO A 18 -1.84 3.09 -11.98
N VAL A 19 -1.45 2.35 -10.95
CA VAL A 19 -2.22 1.20 -10.47
C VAL A 19 -2.74 1.38 -9.06
N LEU A 20 -2.61 2.59 -8.51
CA LEU A 20 -2.91 2.84 -7.09
C LEU A 20 -4.31 2.37 -6.70
N ASP A 21 -5.31 2.67 -7.52
CA ASP A 21 -6.68 2.32 -7.19
C ASP A 21 -6.94 0.82 -7.24
N GLY A 22 -6.08 0.07 -7.91
CA GLY A 22 -6.24 -1.38 -8.01
C GLY A 22 -5.48 -2.17 -6.96
N LEU A 23 -4.67 -1.49 -6.13
CA LEU A 23 -3.88 -2.20 -5.14
C LEU A 23 -4.71 -2.45 -3.88
N ASP A 24 -4.62 -3.65 -3.32
CA ASP A 24 -5.28 -3.91 -2.05
C ASP A 24 -4.38 -3.45 -0.90
N HIS A 25 -4.88 -3.55 0.32
CA HIS A 25 -4.14 -3.05 1.48
C HIS A 25 -2.84 -3.79 1.70
N PHE A 26 -2.80 -5.10 1.44
CA PHE A 26 -1.57 -5.87 1.61
C PHE A 26 -0.54 -5.46 0.57
N GLU A 27 -0.98 -5.24 -0.66
CA GLU A 27 -0.08 -4.81 -1.73
C GLU A 27 0.47 -3.42 -1.46
N LEU A 28 -0.34 -2.54 -0.89
CA LEU A 28 0.12 -1.19 -0.55
C LEU A 28 1.23 -1.22 0.49
N LEU A 29 1.15 -2.13 1.46
CA LEU A 29 2.19 -2.27 2.47
C LEU A 29 3.29 -3.23 2.05
N ASP A 30 3.13 -3.87 0.89
CA ASP A 30 4.10 -4.82 0.37
C ASP A 30 4.30 -5.99 1.35
N VAL A 31 3.22 -6.54 1.84
CA VAL A 31 3.25 -7.71 2.73
C VAL A 31 2.33 -8.78 2.18
N ALA A 32 2.57 -10.01 2.61
CA ALA A 32 1.73 -11.13 2.21
C ALA A 32 0.38 -11.06 2.91
N PRO A 33 -0.67 -11.62 2.30
CA PRO A 33 -1.99 -11.62 2.94
C PRO A 33 -2.05 -12.33 4.27
N ASN A 34 -1.10 -13.22 4.54
CA ASN A 34 -1.04 -13.93 5.82
C ASN A 34 -0.06 -13.29 6.81
N ALA A 35 0.40 -12.07 6.53
CA ALA A 35 1.35 -11.40 7.41
C ALA A 35 0.72 -11.16 8.79
N ASP A 36 1.53 -11.29 9.83
CA ASP A 36 1.06 -11.04 11.18
C ASP A 36 1.15 -9.56 11.53
N SER A 37 0.66 -9.20 12.70
CA SER A 37 0.60 -7.80 13.12
C SER A 37 1.97 -7.16 13.17
N LYS A 38 2.96 -7.89 13.64
CA LYS A 38 4.31 -7.35 13.78
C LYS A 38 4.93 -7.05 12.41
N THR A 39 4.72 -7.95 11.45
CA THR A 39 5.22 -7.76 10.09
C THR A 39 4.55 -6.55 9.45
N ILE A 40 3.25 -6.42 9.63
CA ILE A 40 2.50 -5.30 9.06
C ILE A 40 2.97 -3.99 9.67
N GLN A 41 3.15 -3.95 10.98
CA GLN A 41 3.62 -2.77 11.67
C GLN A 41 5.01 -2.37 11.18
N GLY A 42 5.91 -3.32 11.05
CA GLY A 42 7.25 -3.05 10.56
C GLY A 42 7.26 -2.53 9.15
N ALA A 43 6.43 -3.12 8.28
CA ALA A 43 6.33 -2.67 6.90
C ALA A 43 5.87 -1.23 6.83
N PHE A 44 4.83 -0.87 7.59
CA PHE A 44 4.34 0.50 7.59
C PHE A 44 5.39 1.47 8.10
N HIS A 45 6.07 1.13 9.18
CA HIS A 45 7.08 2.02 9.74
C HIS A 45 8.25 2.23 8.78
N ASN A 46 8.64 1.18 8.06
CA ASN A 46 9.69 1.30 7.06
C ASN A 46 9.28 2.23 5.92
N MET A 47 8.06 2.08 5.45
CA MET A 47 7.57 2.93 4.38
C MET A 47 7.42 4.38 4.86
N ALA A 48 6.92 4.57 6.06
CA ALA A 48 6.76 5.92 6.61
C ALA A 48 8.11 6.61 6.73
N ALA A 49 9.13 5.89 7.18
CA ALA A 49 10.45 6.46 7.30
C ALA A 49 11.04 6.84 5.95
N GLY A 50 10.74 6.06 4.92
CA GLY A 50 11.34 6.26 3.60
C GLY A 50 10.64 7.30 2.75
N LEU A 51 9.30 7.36 2.82
CA LEU A 51 8.56 8.17 1.87
C LEU A 51 7.56 9.15 2.47
N HIS A 52 7.70 9.48 3.74
CA HIS A 52 6.80 10.49 4.33
C HIS A 52 6.94 11.80 3.54
N PRO A 53 5.81 12.41 3.11
CA PRO A 53 5.88 13.58 2.24
C PRO A 53 6.73 14.74 2.78
N ASP A 54 6.75 14.94 4.09
CA ASP A 54 7.53 16.03 4.66
C ASP A 54 9.02 15.88 4.46
N ARG A 55 9.51 14.67 4.28
CA ARG A 55 10.94 14.42 4.11
C ARG A 55 11.42 14.81 2.72
N HIS A 56 10.50 14.92 1.77
CA HIS A 56 10.86 15.13 0.36
C HIS A 56 10.29 16.44 -0.19
N ARG A 57 9.84 17.31 0.70
CA ARG A 57 9.14 18.53 0.30
C ARG A 57 9.98 19.39 -0.64
N ASN A 58 11.27 19.47 -0.39
CA ASN A 58 12.13 20.39 -1.13
C ASN A 58 12.80 19.76 -2.35
N VAL A 59 12.58 18.47 -2.60
CA VAL A 59 13.23 17.79 -3.73
C VAL A 59 12.27 17.36 -4.82
N LEU A 60 10.98 17.46 -4.59
CA LEU A 60 9.99 17.02 -5.56
C LEU A 60 9.29 18.23 -6.20
N THR A 61 8.87 18.07 -7.45
CA THR A 61 8.00 19.07 -8.06
C THR A 61 6.64 19.02 -7.35
N PRO A 62 5.82 20.09 -7.51
CA PRO A 62 4.48 20.06 -6.91
C PRO A 62 3.66 18.85 -7.33
N GLU A 63 3.75 18.44 -8.60
CA GLU A 63 3.00 17.30 -9.08
C GLU A 63 3.50 16.00 -8.45
N GLN A 64 4.81 15.86 -8.34
CA GLN A 64 5.40 14.68 -7.71
C GLN A 64 5.02 14.62 -6.24
N HIS A 65 5.05 15.75 -5.57
CA HIS A 65 4.70 15.82 -4.15
C HIS A 65 3.23 15.44 -3.94
N GLU A 66 2.37 15.92 -4.82
CA GLU A 66 0.95 15.59 -4.75
C GLU A 66 0.73 14.08 -4.92
N SER A 67 1.44 13.47 -5.89
CA SER A 67 1.36 12.03 -6.08
C SER A 67 1.80 11.28 -4.83
N LEU A 68 2.88 11.74 -4.22
CA LEU A 68 3.39 11.10 -3.00
C LEU A 68 2.38 11.20 -1.86
N ILE A 69 1.72 12.36 -1.73
CA ILE A 69 0.70 12.53 -0.70
C ILE A 69 -0.44 11.54 -0.91
N GLN A 70 -0.88 11.37 -2.15
CA GLN A 70 -1.96 10.43 -2.44
C GLN A 70 -1.57 8.99 -2.11
N ILE A 71 -0.37 8.61 -2.50
CA ILE A 71 0.12 7.25 -2.22
C ILE A 71 0.24 7.04 -0.72
N TYR A 72 0.82 8.00 -0.02
CA TYR A 72 1.03 7.86 1.41
C TYR A 72 -0.31 7.78 2.16
N ALA A 73 -1.30 8.54 1.73
CA ALA A 73 -2.63 8.49 2.33
C ALA A 73 -3.23 7.10 2.20
N ARG A 74 -3.04 6.45 1.04
CA ARG A 74 -3.55 5.09 0.84
C ARG A 74 -2.79 4.09 1.68
N ILE A 75 -1.50 4.28 1.83
CA ILE A 75 -0.68 3.40 2.68
C ILE A 75 -1.11 3.53 4.14
N ALA A 76 -1.35 4.75 4.60
CA ALA A 76 -1.80 4.98 5.98
C ALA A 76 -3.17 4.36 6.22
N GLU A 77 -4.05 4.45 5.24
CA GLU A 77 -5.37 3.84 5.33
C GLU A 77 -5.25 2.32 5.42
N ALA A 78 -4.38 1.74 4.58
CA ALA A 78 -4.14 0.30 4.61
C ALA A 78 -3.65 -0.15 5.98
N TYR A 79 -2.72 0.60 6.55
CA TYR A 79 -2.21 0.26 7.87
C TYR A 79 -3.29 0.35 8.94
N ARG A 80 -4.13 1.39 8.86
CA ARG A 80 -5.19 1.57 9.84
C ARG A 80 -6.13 0.38 9.86
N VAL A 81 -6.43 -0.18 8.69
CA VAL A 81 -7.29 -1.36 8.61
C VAL A 81 -6.56 -2.61 9.06
N LEU A 82 -5.34 -2.81 8.57
CA LEU A 82 -4.65 -4.09 8.78
C LEU A 82 -4.01 -4.23 10.15
N ARG A 83 -3.82 -3.13 10.87
CA ARG A 83 -3.17 -3.21 12.18
C ARG A 83 -4.05 -3.92 13.21
N SER A 84 -5.36 -3.91 13.02
CA SER A 84 -6.28 -4.60 13.92
C SER A 84 -6.48 -6.02 13.41
N PRO A 85 -6.21 -7.06 14.24
CA PRO A 85 -6.42 -8.44 13.77
C PRO A 85 -7.86 -8.71 13.33
N GLU A 86 -8.82 -8.10 14.01
CA GLU A 86 -10.23 -8.30 13.66
C GLU A 86 -10.55 -7.63 12.34
N ASN A 87 -10.13 -6.39 12.15
CA ASN A 87 -10.35 -5.68 10.89
C ASN A 87 -9.63 -6.38 9.74
N ARG A 88 -8.44 -6.89 10.00
CA ARG A 88 -7.68 -7.61 8.99
C ARG A 88 -8.42 -8.86 8.55
N LYS A 89 -8.98 -9.60 9.49
CA LYS A 89 -9.75 -10.80 9.17
C LYS A 89 -10.98 -10.43 8.34
N ASN A 90 -11.69 -9.38 8.74
CA ASN A 90 -12.87 -8.94 8.02
C ASN A 90 -12.50 -8.48 6.62
N TYR A 91 -11.40 -7.77 6.47
CA TYR A 91 -10.93 -7.32 5.17
C TYR A 91 -10.60 -8.50 4.26
N LEU A 92 -9.94 -9.51 4.81
CA LEU A 92 -9.61 -10.71 4.02
C LEU A 92 -10.88 -11.41 3.52
N GLN A 93 -11.90 -11.49 4.36
CA GLN A 93 -13.15 -12.10 3.95
C GLN A 93 -13.83 -11.30 2.86
N GLU A 94 -13.84 -9.98 2.98
CA GLU A 94 -14.44 -9.12 1.98
C GLU A 94 -13.71 -9.20 0.66
N GLU A 95 -12.38 -9.22 0.71
CA GLU A 95 -11.58 -9.34 -0.51
C GLU A 95 -11.82 -10.68 -1.19
N ALA A 96 -11.92 -11.73 -0.43
CA ALA A 96 -12.18 -13.04 -1.01
C ALA A 96 -13.54 -13.08 -1.71
N LYS A 97 -14.55 -12.46 -1.12
CA LYS A 97 -15.86 -12.37 -1.73
C LYS A 97 -15.81 -11.55 -3.01
N ARG A 98 -15.14 -10.43 -2.96
CA ARG A 98 -15.08 -9.54 -4.11
C ARG A 98 -14.36 -10.20 -5.26
N ARG A 99 -13.25 -10.87 -4.98
CA ARG A 99 -12.50 -11.55 -6.03
C ARG A 99 -13.30 -12.69 -6.64
N LYS A 100 -14.08 -13.35 -5.82
CA LYS A 100 -14.92 -14.43 -6.30
C LYS A 100 -15.98 -13.91 -7.25
N ILE A 101 -16.54 -12.75 -6.96
CA ILE A 101 -17.55 -12.14 -7.81
C ILE A 101 -16.92 -11.59 -9.07
N ASP A 102 -15.80 -10.92 -8.96
CA ASP A 102 -15.15 -10.27 -10.09
C ASP A 102 -14.47 -11.25 -11.00
N THR A 103 -14.00 -12.36 -10.49
CA THR A 103 -13.24 -13.31 -11.28
C THR A 103 -14.16 -14.11 -12.15
N PRO A 104 -13.99 -14.10 -13.41
CA PRO A 104 -14.82 -14.87 -14.28
C PRO A 104 -14.54 -16.28 -13.98
N PRO A 105 -15.49 -16.98 -14.08
CA PRO A 105 -15.42 -18.33 -13.81
C PRO A 105 -14.42 -19.03 -14.54
N PRO A 106 -13.87 -18.66 -15.29
CA PRO A 106 -13.06 -19.39 -16.05
C PRO A 106 -12.29 -20.16 -15.26
N ARG A 107 -12.23 -19.92 -14.61
CA ARG A 107 -11.57 -20.59 -14.04
C ARG A 107 -12.21 -21.48 -13.51
N ALA A 108 -12.58 -21.89 -13.73
CA ALA A 108 -13.06 -22.54 -13.29
C ALA A 108 -13.24 -23.13 -13.03
N PRO A 109 -13.40 -23.81 -13.01
CA PRO A 109 -13.74 -24.29 -12.49
C PRO A 109 -13.52 -24.75 -11.94
N GLN A 110 -13.28 -24.55 -11.79
CA GLN A 110 -13.09 -24.78 -11.43
C GLN A 110 -13.27 -25.24 -11.02
#